data_b9d1af36f5d05b28f26a167300fc10c5
#
_entry.id   b9d1af36f5d05b28f26a167300fc10c5
#
_cell.length_a   1.000
_cell.length_b   1.000
_cell.length_c   1.000
_cell.angle_alpha   90.00
_cell.angle_beta   90.00
_cell.angle_gamma   90.00
#
_symmetry.space_group_name_H-M   'P 1'
#
loop_
_entity.id
_entity.type
_entity.pdbx_description
1 polymer ?
#
loop_
_entity_poly.entity_id
_entity_poly.type
_entity_poly.pdbx_seq_one_letter_code
_entity_poly.pdbx_strand_id
1 'polypeptide(L)'
;MLIGLDPGLGAGGAIGLVDGVAVAALSWAPTRALRYEAQATAAALMFSQFPEARLVYEQPHKRRGRSIATYGGLMRSIGIWLAAYPRRSVAVAPAKWRSELGMDTRADDLKLESLAECASWILSDPDSDPNDLMKRAISQENDHVVEAALVARWFRVTRGRGRR
;
A
#
# COMPACT_ATOMS: atom_id res chain seq x y z
N MET A 1 0.24 -14.56 -3.39
CA MET A 1 0.20 -13.76 -2.16
C MET A 1 0.98 -12.47 -2.36
N LEU A 2 0.40 -11.33 -1.98
CA LEU A 2 0.97 -9.99 -2.15
C LEU A 2 0.85 -9.22 -0.83
N ILE A 3 1.81 -8.33 -0.58
CA ILE A 3 1.67 -7.27 0.41
C ILE A 3 1.76 -5.95 -0.32
N GLY A 4 0.71 -5.14 -0.23
CA GLY A 4 0.72 -3.74 -0.64
C GLY A 4 1.22 -2.88 0.50
N LEU A 5 1.97 -1.83 0.19
CA LEU A 5 2.54 -0.91 1.17
C LEU A 5 2.45 0.53 0.69
N ASP A 6 1.83 1.38 1.52
CA ASP A 6 2.02 2.83 1.50
C ASP A 6 3.01 3.24 2.61
N PRO A 7 4.27 3.59 2.26
CA PRO A 7 5.35 3.78 3.22
C PRO A 7 5.40 5.17 3.85
N GLY A 8 4.29 5.73 4.28
CA GLY A 8 4.22 7.07 4.88
C GLY A 8 5.16 7.26 6.10
N LEU A 9 5.70 8.48 6.28
CA LEU A 9 6.59 8.81 7.42
C LEU A 9 5.85 9.00 8.74
N GLY A 10 4.75 9.75 8.71
CA GLY A 10 3.95 10.06 9.91
C GLY A 10 2.82 9.06 10.10
N ALA A 11 2.29 8.58 9.01
CA ALA A 11 1.28 7.55 8.96
C ALA A 11 1.54 6.69 7.72
N GLY A 12 1.08 5.46 7.71
CA GLY A 12 1.21 4.56 6.58
C GLY A 12 0.33 3.33 6.75
N GLY A 13 0.26 2.50 5.73
CA GLY A 13 -0.56 1.30 5.73
C GLY A 13 0.06 0.15 4.97
N ALA A 14 -0.29 -1.06 5.37
CA ALA A 14 0.03 -2.27 4.66
C ALA A 14 -1.19 -3.20 4.63
N ILE A 15 -1.32 -3.95 3.54
CA ILE A 15 -2.37 -4.95 3.36
C ILE A 15 -1.81 -6.25 2.79
N GLY A 16 -2.25 -7.38 3.32
CA GLY A 16 -1.98 -8.70 2.78
C GLY A 16 -3.13 -9.17 1.88
N LEU A 17 -2.82 -9.56 0.64
CA LEU A 17 -3.75 -10.15 -0.30
C LEU A 17 -3.35 -11.59 -0.63
N VAL A 18 -4.27 -12.53 -0.45
CA VAL A 18 -4.14 -13.91 -0.93
C VAL A 18 -5.13 -14.11 -2.07
N ASP A 19 -4.61 -14.38 -3.27
CA ASP A 19 -5.39 -14.54 -4.51
C ASP A 19 -6.34 -13.38 -4.84
N GLY A 20 -6.01 -12.20 -4.30
CA GLY A 20 -6.76 -10.97 -4.47
C GLY A 20 -7.73 -10.65 -3.34
N VAL A 21 -7.83 -11.55 -2.38
CA VAL A 21 -8.67 -11.40 -1.19
C VAL A 21 -7.88 -10.72 -0.08
N ALA A 22 -8.46 -9.71 0.54
CA ALA A 22 -7.86 -9.02 1.68
C ALA A 22 -7.94 -9.91 2.94
N VAL A 23 -6.79 -10.28 3.50
CA VAL A 23 -6.70 -11.19 4.66
C VAL A 23 -6.04 -10.56 5.88
N ALA A 24 -5.31 -9.48 5.71
CA ALA A 24 -4.70 -8.72 6.79
C ALA A 24 -4.55 -7.25 6.40
N ALA A 25 -4.75 -6.35 7.35
CA ALA A 25 -4.50 -4.93 7.18
C ALA A 25 -3.86 -4.35 8.43
N LEU A 26 -2.85 -3.52 8.26
CA LEU A 26 -2.19 -2.78 9.33
C LEU A 26 -2.07 -1.32 8.93
N SER A 27 -2.30 -0.43 9.89
CA SER A 27 -1.97 0.99 9.75
C SER A 27 -1.19 1.45 10.97
N TRP A 28 -0.41 2.50 10.79
CA TRP A 28 0.35 3.13 11.86
C TRP A 28 0.33 4.65 11.71
N ALA A 29 0.17 5.33 12.83
CA ALA A 29 0.30 6.78 12.96
C ALA A 29 1.07 7.10 14.24
N PRO A 30 2.34 6.68 14.37
CA PRO A 30 3.10 6.82 15.60
C PRO A 30 3.58 8.26 15.79
N THR A 31 4.01 8.56 17.02
CA THR A 31 4.77 9.78 17.27
C THR A 31 6.06 9.81 16.44
N ARG A 32 6.61 10.99 16.23
CA ARG A 32 7.86 11.16 15.46
C ARG A 32 9.02 10.29 15.99
N ALA A 33 9.09 10.09 17.30
CA ALA A 33 10.12 9.27 17.94
C ALA A 33 10.00 7.78 17.59
N LEU A 34 8.78 7.24 17.57
CA LEU A 34 8.52 5.79 17.43
C LEU A 34 8.21 5.34 16.00
N ARG A 35 8.28 6.23 15.00
CA ARG A 35 7.82 5.94 13.64
C ARG A 35 8.52 4.75 12.95
N TYR A 36 9.81 4.55 13.19
CA TYR A 36 10.55 3.44 12.57
C TYR A 36 10.35 2.13 13.32
N GLU A 37 10.18 2.19 14.64
CA GLU A 37 9.87 1.03 15.48
C GLU A 37 8.48 0.49 15.15
N ALA A 38 7.48 1.37 15.00
CA ALA A 38 6.14 0.97 14.59
C ALA A 38 6.13 0.29 13.22
N GLN A 39 6.91 0.80 12.27
CA GLN A 39 7.04 0.17 10.95
C GLN A 39 7.80 -1.15 10.99
N ALA A 40 8.85 -1.25 11.79
CA ALA A 40 9.58 -2.51 11.97
C ALA A 40 8.67 -3.58 12.60
N THR A 41 7.86 -3.21 13.58
CA THR A 41 6.85 -4.10 14.19
C THR A 41 5.82 -4.54 13.16
N ALA A 42 5.27 -3.60 12.37
CA ALA A 42 4.30 -3.92 11.32
C ALA A 42 4.91 -4.85 10.25
N ALA A 43 6.13 -4.57 9.81
CA ALA A 43 6.84 -5.41 8.84
C ALA A 43 7.10 -6.83 9.39
N ALA A 44 7.50 -6.95 10.65
CA ALA A 44 7.71 -8.24 11.32
C ALA A 44 6.41 -9.04 11.46
N LEU A 45 5.31 -8.39 11.83
CA LEU A 45 3.99 -9.01 11.92
C LEU A 45 3.52 -9.54 10.55
N MET A 46 3.64 -8.72 9.50
CA MET A 46 3.28 -9.15 8.14
C MET A 46 4.19 -10.27 7.65
N PHE A 47 5.48 -10.20 7.92
CA PHE A 47 6.42 -11.26 7.54
C PHE A 47 6.13 -12.58 8.27
N SER A 48 5.79 -12.55 9.55
CA SER A 48 5.47 -13.75 10.31
C SER A 48 4.25 -14.51 9.76
N GLN A 49 3.28 -13.76 9.21
CA GLN A 49 2.07 -14.33 8.61
C GLN A 49 2.27 -14.71 7.13
N PHE A 50 3.07 -13.92 6.40
CA PHE A 50 3.22 -14.03 4.95
C PHE A 50 4.68 -14.01 4.48
N PRO A 51 5.54 -14.94 4.93
CA PRO A 51 6.98 -14.91 4.64
C PRO A 51 7.31 -15.03 3.14
N GLU A 52 6.43 -15.68 2.37
CA GLU A 52 6.60 -15.91 0.94
C GLU A 52 5.92 -14.84 0.07
N ALA A 53 5.30 -13.82 0.67
CA ALA A 53 4.62 -12.79 -0.07
C ALA A 53 5.60 -11.92 -0.87
N ARG A 54 5.10 -11.37 -1.98
CA ARG A 54 5.78 -10.29 -2.71
C ARG A 54 5.33 -8.95 -2.17
N LEU A 55 6.29 -8.11 -1.80
CA LEU A 55 6.04 -6.73 -1.39
C LEU A 55 5.89 -5.85 -2.64
N VAL A 56 4.79 -5.11 -2.72
CA VAL A 56 4.55 -4.07 -3.75
C VAL A 56 4.36 -2.75 -3.03
N TYR A 57 5.16 -1.76 -3.36
CA TYR A 57 5.15 -0.50 -2.63
C TYR A 57 5.20 0.72 -3.55
N GLU A 58 4.59 1.81 -3.08
CA GLU A 58 4.68 3.08 -3.76
C GLU A 58 6.09 3.66 -3.62
N GLN A 59 6.74 3.91 -4.76
CA GLN A 59 8.07 4.52 -4.80
C GLN A 59 7.98 6.02 -4.52
N PRO A 60 8.62 6.54 -3.47
CA PRO A 60 8.60 7.97 -3.22
C PRO A 60 9.30 8.74 -4.34
N HIS A 61 8.65 9.79 -4.80
CA HIS A 61 9.25 10.73 -5.73
C HIS A 61 9.95 11.87 -5.00
N LYS A 62 11.12 12.26 -5.51
CA LYS A 62 11.75 13.52 -5.14
C LYS A 62 10.96 14.67 -5.79
N ARG A 63 9.88 15.12 -5.11
CA ARG A 63 9.11 16.28 -5.58
C ARG A 63 9.92 17.56 -5.34
N ARG A 64 9.80 18.54 -6.27
CA ARG A 64 10.26 19.93 -6.02
C ARG A 64 9.63 20.42 -4.71
N GLY A 65 10.44 21.00 -3.80
CA GLY A 65 9.99 21.48 -2.51
C GLY A 65 9.97 20.44 -1.36
N ARG A 66 10.13 19.14 -1.63
CA ARG A 66 10.29 18.16 -0.55
C ARG A 66 11.73 18.20 -0.02
N SER A 67 11.92 18.34 1.30
CA SER A 67 13.25 18.35 1.89
C SER A 67 13.99 17.04 1.67
N ILE A 68 15.33 17.10 1.58
CA ILE A 68 16.19 15.90 1.49
C ILE A 68 15.96 15.00 2.72
N ALA A 69 15.77 15.60 3.91
CA ALA A 69 15.49 14.86 5.13
C ALA A 69 14.17 14.07 5.05
N THR A 70 13.11 14.65 4.50
CA THR A 70 11.83 13.95 4.29
C THR A 70 11.99 12.79 3.32
N TYR A 71 12.68 13.00 2.20
CA TYR A 71 12.94 11.93 1.24
C TYR A 71 13.79 10.80 1.83
N GLY A 72 14.87 11.16 2.54
CA GLY A 72 15.72 10.18 3.25
C GLY A 72 14.95 9.39 4.31
N GLY A 73 14.03 10.04 5.01
CA GLY A 73 13.15 9.38 5.96
C GLY A 73 12.23 8.35 5.30
N LEU A 74 11.62 8.68 4.15
CA LEU A 74 10.80 7.75 3.37
C LEU A 74 11.62 6.55 2.86
N MET A 75 12.83 6.79 2.36
CA MET A 75 13.72 5.71 1.92
C MET A 75 14.12 4.79 3.06
N ARG A 76 14.34 5.34 4.26
CA ARG A 76 14.60 4.53 5.47
C ARG A 76 13.39 3.68 5.86
N SER A 77 12.19 4.26 5.79
CA SER A 77 10.92 3.56 6.00
C SER A 77 10.79 2.34 5.08
N ILE A 78 10.99 2.55 3.78
CA ILE A 78 10.99 1.47 2.79
C ILE A 78 12.09 0.44 3.09
N GLY A 79 13.27 0.88 3.48
CA GLY A 79 14.39 0.00 3.83
C GLY A 79 14.05 -1.04 4.91
N ILE A 80 13.23 -0.66 5.90
CA ILE A 80 12.73 -1.57 6.94
C ILE A 80 11.90 -2.72 6.31
N TRP A 81 10.99 -2.40 5.41
CA TRP A 81 10.16 -3.38 4.72
C TRP A 81 10.96 -4.23 3.74
N LEU A 82 11.92 -3.63 3.03
CA LEU A 82 12.82 -4.37 2.13
C LEU A 82 13.74 -5.33 2.89
N ALA A 83 14.11 -5.02 4.11
CA ALA A 83 14.87 -5.94 4.96
C ALA A 83 14.06 -7.20 5.30
N ALA A 84 12.74 -7.08 5.49
CA ALA A 84 11.85 -8.22 5.69
C ALA A 84 11.58 -9.00 4.40
N TYR A 85 11.54 -8.33 3.23
CA TYR A 85 11.20 -8.93 1.92
C TYR A 85 12.29 -8.69 0.85
N PRO A 86 13.55 -9.11 1.06
CA PRO A 86 14.70 -8.64 0.26
C PRO A 86 14.68 -9.11 -1.20
N ARG A 87 14.05 -10.24 -1.50
CA ARG A 87 14.10 -10.86 -2.84
C ARG A 87 12.82 -10.73 -3.65
N ARG A 88 11.75 -10.20 -3.06
CA ARG A 88 10.40 -10.25 -3.65
C ARG A 88 9.70 -8.92 -3.56
N SER A 89 10.39 -7.85 -3.90
CA SER A 89 9.81 -6.50 -3.85
C SER A 89 9.68 -5.89 -5.24
N VAL A 90 8.66 -5.06 -5.41
CA VAL A 90 8.40 -4.27 -6.62
C VAL A 90 8.03 -2.85 -6.22
N ALA A 91 8.81 -1.89 -6.70
CA ALA A 91 8.51 -0.48 -6.58
C ALA A 91 7.64 -0.02 -7.75
N VAL A 92 6.68 0.84 -7.48
CA VAL A 92 5.85 1.45 -8.52
C VAL A 92 5.69 2.95 -8.29
N ALA A 93 5.77 3.74 -9.37
CA ALA A 93 5.53 5.17 -9.30
C ALA A 93 4.04 5.46 -9.05
N PRO A 94 3.67 6.44 -8.17
CA PRO A 94 2.28 6.80 -7.89
C PRO A 94 1.46 7.06 -9.15
N ALA A 95 1.95 7.90 -10.04
CA ALA A 95 1.26 8.24 -11.28
C ALA A 95 1.00 7.01 -12.18
N LYS A 96 1.91 6.03 -12.15
CA LYS A 96 1.78 4.83 -12.99
C LYS A 96 0.63 3.95 -12.52
N TRP A 97 0.61 3.56 -11.25
CA TRP A 97 -0.41 2.64 -10.77
C TRP A 97 -1.81 3.29 -10.77
N ARG A 98 -1.91 4.58 -10.45
CA ARG A 98 -3.18 5.33 -10.51
C ARG A 98 -3.71 5.38 -11.94
N SER A 99 -2.87 5.80 -12.89
CA SER A 99 -3.27 5.86 -14.30
C SER A 99 -3.67 4.49 -14.87
N GLU A 100 -2.94 3.43 -14.53
CA GLU A 100 -3.24 2.07 -15.04
C GLU A 100 -4.49 1.44 -14.40
N LEU A 101 -4.91 1.91 -13.23
CA LEU A 101 -6.22 1.60 -12.62
C LEU A 101 -7.36 2.49 -13.15
N GLY A 102 -7.06 3.49 -13.97
CA GLY A 102 -8.07 4.41 -14.53
C GLY A 102 -8.43 5.59 -13.62
N MET A 103 -7.65 5.84 -12.56
CA MET A 103 -7.87 6.95 -11.63
C MET A 103 -7.44 8.28 -12.26
N ASP A 104 -8.14 9.36 -11.93
CA ASP A 104 -7.74 10.71 -12.31
C ASP A 104 -6.53 11.17 -11.48
N THR A 105 -5.34 11.14 -12.10
CA THR A 105 -4.09 11.55 -11.46
C THR A 105 -3.97 13.07 -11.26
N ARG A 106 -4.94 13.85 -11.76
CA ARG A 106 -5.02 15.31 -11.63
C ARG A 106 -6.12 15.76 -10.65
N ALA A 107 -6.84 14.80 -10.04
CA ALA A 107 -7.84 15.13 -9.05
C ALA A 107 -7.23 15.99 -7.93
N ASP A 108 -7.96 17.01 -7.52
CA ASP A 108 -7.55 17.91 -6.44
C ASP A 108 -7.47 17.16 -5.11
N ASP A 109 -8.32 16.14 -4.93
CA ASP A 109 -8.34 15.25 -3.77
C ASP A 109 -8.07 13.79 -4.17
N LEU A 110 -6.78 13.45 -4.23
CA LEU A 110 -6.32 12.09 -4.53
C LEU A 110 -6.74 11.07 -3.45
N LYS A 111 -6.97 11.51 -2.22
CA LYS A 111 -7.47 10.64 -1.14
C LYS A 111 -8.89 10.20 -1.43
N LEU A 112 -9.77 11.13 -1.77
CA LEU A 112 -11.15 10.83 -2.11
C LEU A 112 -11.23 9.92 -3.34
N GLU A 113 -10.40 10.16 -4.34
CA GLU A 113 -10.30 9.32 -5.53
C GLU A 113 -9.87 7.88 -5.20
N SER A 114 -8.88 7.72 -4.31
CA SER A 114 -8.44 6.40 -3.85
C SER A 114 -9.53 5.66 -3.08
N LEU A 115 -10.26 6.35 -2.21
CA LEU A 115 -11.40 5.79 -1.48
C LEU A 115 -12.52 5.33 -2.43
N ALA A 116 -12.86 6.16 -3.42
CA ALA A 116 -13.90 5.86 -4.43
C ALA A 116 -13.50 4.64 -5.29
N GLU A 117 -12.26 4.57 -5.79
CA GLU A 117 -11.77 3.43 -6.57
C GLU A 117 -11.78 2.14 -5.76
N CYS A 118 -11.37 2.20 -4.49
CA CYS A 118 -11.40 1.04 -3.61
C CYS A 118 -12.83 0.57 -3.32
N ALA A 119 -13.76 1.49 -3.09
CA ALA A 119 -15.18 1.17 -2.92
C ALA A 119 -15.77 0.53 -4.17
N SER A 120 -15.47 1.07 -5.35
CA SER A 120 -15.87 0.51 -6.65
C SER A 120 -15.34 -0.93 -6.83
N TRP A 121 -14.09 -1.16 -6.45
CA TRP A 121 -13.52 -2.52 -6.51
C TRP A 121 -14.29 -3.50 -5.62
N ILE A 122 -14.55 -3.15 -4.36
CA ILE A 122 -15.26 -4.03 -3.43
C ILE A 122 -16.69 -4.30 -3.87
N LEU A 123 -17.37 -3.28 -4.42
CA LEU A 123 -18.73 -3.43 -4.94
C LEU A 123 -18.79 -4.35 -6.18
N SER A 124 -17.74 -4.31 -7.03
CA SER A 124 -17.67 -5.16 -8.22
C SER A 124 -17.23 -6.60 -7.93
N ASP A 125 -16.54 -6.85 -6.81
CA ASP A 125 -16.05 -8.16 -6.38
C ASP A 125 -16.19 -8.28 -4.85
N PRO A 126 -17.43 -8.54 -4.34
CA PRO A 126 -17.68 -8.60 -2.89
C PRO A 126 -16.85 -9.68 -2.18
N ASP A 127 -16.47 -10.75 -2.88
CA ASP A 127 -15.65 -11.82 -2.32
C ASP A 127 -14.17 -11.43 -2.15
N SER A 128 -13.77 -10.26 -2.66
CA SER A 128 -12.41 -9.72 -2.49
C SER A 128 -12.10 -9.33 -1.06
N ASP A 129 -13.10 -9.15 -0.20
CA ASP A 129 -12.94 -8.69 1.19
C ASP A 129 -13.88 -9.42 2.17
N PRO A 130 -13.74 -10.77 2.33
CA PRO A 130 -14.63 -11.55 3.19
C PRO A 130 -14.55 -11.18 4.67
N ASN A 131 -13.49 -10.48 5.09
CA ASN A 131 -13.27 -10.04 6.48
C ASN A 131 -13.70 -8.58 6.73
N ASP A 132 -14.28 -7.92 5.75
CA ASP A 132 -14.66 -6.49 5.80
C ASP A 132 -13.51 -5.52 6.16
N LEU A 133 -12.26 -5.93 5.91
CA LEU A 133 -11.08 -5.14 6.21
C LEU A 133 -11.05 -3.84 5.41
N MET A 134 -11.34 -3.93 4.11
CA MET A 134 -11.35 -2.78 3.21
C MET A 134 -12.57 -1.90 3.43
N LYS A 135 -13.74 -2.48 3.69
CA LYS A 135 -14.95 -1.72 4.04
C LYS A 135 -14.72 -0.90 5.31
N ARG A 136 -14.05 -1.47 6.32
CA ARG A 136 -13.65 -0.73 7.52
C ARG A 136 -12.64 0.37 7.22
N ALA A 137 -11.61 0.09 6.40
CA ALA A 137 -10.63 1.09 6.02
C ALA A 137 -11.28 2.28 5.30
N ILE A 138 -12.24 2.04 4.41
CA ILE A 138 -12.99 3.08 3.71
C ILE A 138 -13.86 3.88 4.69
N SER A 139 -14.63 3.20 5.55
CA SER A 139 -15.52 3.86 6.51
C SER A 139 -14.77 4.69 7.57
N GLN A 140 -13.53 4.35 7.85
CA GLN A 140 -12.62 5.06 8.75
C GLN A 140 -11.75 6.10 8.02
N GLU A 141 -11.95 6.28 6.72
CA GLU A 141 -11.13 7.13 5.86
C GLU A 141 -9.61 6.85 5.99
N ASN A 142 -9.26 5.58 6.17
CA ASN A 142 -7.87 5.16 6.28
C ASN A 142 -7.25 5.02 4.88
N ASP A 143 -6.92 6.16 4.30
CA ASP A 143 -6.34 6.29 2.97
C ASP A 143 -5.04 5.48 2.80
N HIS A 144 -4.22 5.34 3.84
CA HIS A 144 -2.97 4.57 3.76
C HIS A 144 -3.19 3.07 3.53
N VAL A 145 -4.17 2.46 4.20
CA VAL A 145 -4.53 1.06 3.95
C VAL A 145 -5.18 0.91 2.58
N VAL A 146 -6.02 1.87 2.19
CA VAL A 146 -6.68 1.89 0.88
C VAL A 146 -5.66 2.02 -0.25
N GLU A 147 -4.71 2.94 -0.17
CA GLU A 147 -3.65 3.09 -1.18
C GLU A 147 -2.75 1.86 -1.24
N ALA A 148 -2.39 1.27 -0.10
CA ALA A 148 -1.65 0.01 -0.05
C ALA A 148 -2.39 -1.12 -0.79
N ALA A 149 -3.73 -1.20 -0.64
CA ALA A 149 -4.57 -2.19 -1.32
C ALA A 149 -4.61 -1.96 -2.84
N LEU A 150 -4.77 -0.72 -3.27
CA LEU A 150 -4.81 -0.36 -4.68
C LEU A 150 -3.47 -0.63 -5.38
N VAL A 151 -2.34 -0.37 -4.72
CA VAL A 151 -1.00 -0.72 -5.22
C VAL A 151 -0.84 -2.23 -5.41
N ALA A 152 -1.32 -3.05 -4.45
CA ALA A 152 -1.30 -4.50 -4.58
C ALA A 152 -2.25 -5.00 -5.67
N ARG A 153 -3.47 -4.45 -5.76
CA ARG A 153 -4.45 -4.73 -6.82
C ARG A 153 -3.88 -4.41 -8.20
N TRP A 154 -3.25 -3.24 -8.35
CA TRP A 154 -2.59 -2.86 -9.61
C TRP A 154 -1.61 -3.92 -10.07
N PHE A 155 -0.73 -4.39 -9.18
CA PHE A 155 0.26 -5.41 -9.52
C PHE A 155 -0.39 -6.72 -9.99
N ARG A 156 -1.45 -7.15 -9.32
CA ARG A 156 -2.21 -8.35 -9.69
C ARG A 156 -2.82 -8.23 -11.08
N VAL A 157 -3.50 -7.13 -11.37
CA VAL A 157 -4.20 -6.90 -12.64
C VAL A 157 -3.22 -6.77 -13.81
N THR A 158 -2.12 -6.03 -13.62
CA THR A 158 -1.14 -5.80 -14.70
C THR A 158 -0.30 -7.03 -15.00
N ARG A 159 0.07 -7.84 -13.99
CA ARG A 159 0.82 -9.08 -14.19
C ARG A 159 -0.05 -10.23 -14.68
N GLY A 160 -1.35 -10.22 -14.39
CA GLY A 160 -2.30 -11.19 -14.94
C GLY A 160 -2.53 -11.01 -16.45
N ARG A 161 -2.44 -9.77 -16.97
CA ARG A 161 -2.58 -9.47 -18.40
C ARG A 161 -1.38 -9.92 -19.26
N GLY A 162 -0.21 -10.08 -18.67
CA GLY A 162 1.01 -10.50 -19.41
C GLY A 162 1.20 -12.00 -19.57
N ARG A 163 0.23 -12.83 -19.15
CA ARG A 163 0.27 -14.30 -19.25
C ARG A 163 -0.80 -14.90 -20.17
N ARG A 164 -1.48 -14.07 -21.00
CA ARG A 164 -2.39 -14.53 -22.02
C ARG A 164 -1.78 -14.38 -23.42
#